data_b9257661244faba2900a6803eb5aa44d
#
_entry.id   b9257661244faba2900a6803eb5aa44d
#
_cell.length_a   1.000
_cell.length_b   1.000
_cell.length_c   1.000
_cell.angle_alpha   90.00
_cell.angle_beta   90.00
_cell.angle_gamma   90.00
#
_symmetry.space_group_name_H-M   'P 1'
#
loop_
_entity.id
_entity.type
_entity.pdbx_description
1 polymer ?
#
loop_
_entity_poly.entity_id
_entity_poly.type
_entity_poly.pdbx_seq_one_letter_code
_entity_poly.pdbx_strand_id
1 'polypeptide(L)'
;MERVGHVIVADGVPEVLRRTREALRMGASQIKINSGGGVSSSFDPLDVTQFTIEETKAAVDAAADWNTYVATHTFTDEATQRALSAGVLSIEHGNLLGEKTLRMIREKGAFLSMQPILDDEDAISFPEGSFSRRKYLEVTEGTDLVYRTARHVGVKIVFGTDTLFDPELAAKQGKQLAKLGRWFTPVEALRQATSTAGELLALSGPRNPYLDGPLGVIREGAYADVLLVDGNPLEDLDLVADPANFALIMKDGKIYKNLLQS
;
A
#
# COMPACT_ATOMS: atom_id res chain seq x y z
N MET A 1 18.21 -5.72 10.41
CA MET A 1 17.69 -4.87 9.30
C MET A 1 18.35 -3.50 9.27
N GLU A 2 18.50 -2.79 10.39
CA GLU A 2 19.18 -1.49 10.43
C GLU A 2 20.63 -1.54 9.91
N ARG A 3 21.40 -2.58 10.25
CA ARG A 3 22.78 -2.75 9.78
C ARG A 3 22.95 -2.83 8.27
N VAL A 4 21.89 -3.20 7.54
CA VAL A 4 21.90 -3.30 6.08
C VAL A 4 21.07 -2.18 5.42
N GLY A 5 20.65 -1.17 6.22
CA GLY A 5 19.96 0.02 5.71
C GLY A 5 18.49 -0.17 5.29
N HIS A 6 17.86 -1.30 5.63
CA HIS A 6 16.46 -1.55 5.27
C HIS A 6 15.47 -0.83 6.19
N VAL A 7 15.85 -0.56 7.44
CA VAL A 7 15.08 0.20 8.43
C VAL A 7 16.01 1.14 9.18
N ILE A 8 15.45 2.23 9.65
CA ILE A 8 16.12 3.20 10.52
C ILE A 8 15.34 3.25 11.83
N VAL A 9 16.01 2.99 12.95
CA VAL A 9 15.44 3.18 14.29
C VAL A 9 15.64 4.62 14.69
N ALA A 10 14.58 5.26 15.20
CA ALA A 10 14.61 6.64 15.69
C ALA A 10 13.68 6.77 16.89
N ASP A 11 14.13 7.46 17.92
CA ASP A 11 13.41 7.68 19.17
C ASP A 11 13.58 9.14 19.60
N GLY A 12 12.46 9.80 19.89
CA GLY A 12 12.40 11.23 20.18
C GLY A 12 12.41 12.13 18.93
N VAL A 13 11.74 13.27 19.04
CA VAL A 13 11.57 14.26 17.97
C VAL A 13 12.87 14.63 17.25
N PRO A 14 13.99 14.94 17.95
CA PRO A 14 15.22 15.31 17.28
C PRO A 14 15.79 14.20 16.40
N GLU A 15 15.68 12.94 16.84
CA GLU A 15 16.20 11.82 16.07
C GLU A 15 15.30 11.48 14.89
N VAL A 16 13.98 11.44 15.06
CA VAL A 16 13.04 11.27 13.96
C VAL A 16 13.26 12.32 12.89
N LEU A 17 13.39 13.58 13.27
CA LEU A 17 13.67 14.69 12.34
C LEU A 17 14.98 14.48 11.59
N ARG A 18 16.05 14.12 12.30
CA ARG A 18 17.38 13.86 11.71
C ARG A 18 17.33 12.71 10.71
N ARG A 19 16.73 11.59 11.08
CA ARG A 19 16.66 10.36 10.26
C ARG A 19 15.77 10.55 9.03
N THR A 20 14.66 11.26 9.18
CA THR A 20 13.78 11.61 8.05
C THR A 20 14.52 12.45 7.01
N ARG A 21 15.22 13.51 7.45
CA ARG A 21 16.03 14.35 6.57
C ARG A 21 17.18 13.59 5.91
N GLU A 22 17.78 12.64 6.62
CA GLU A 22 18.84 11.78 6.07
C GLU A 22 18.28 10.87 4.95
N ALA A 23 17.13 10.22 5.14
CA ALA A 23 16.48 9.41 4.11
C ALA A 23 16.13 10.25 2.87
N LEU A 24 15.56 11.44 3.05
CA LEU A 24 15.25 12.37 1.97
C LEU A 24 16.50 12.82 1.22
N ARG A 25 17.58 13.15 1.93
CA ARG A 25 18.87 13.51 1.33
C ARG A 25 19.48 12.36 0.52
N MET A 26 19.20 11.11 0.89
CA MET A 26 19.63 9.92 0.15
C MET A 26 18.75 9.60 -1.06
N GLY A 27 17.71 10.41 -1.33
CA GLY A 27 16.86 10.28 -2.52
C GLY A 27 15.53 9.58 -2.30
N ALA A 28 15.05 9.44 -1.06
CA ALA A 28 13.73 8.91 -0.81
C ALA A 28 12.64 9.77 -1.48
N SER A 29 11.71 9.13 -2.19
CA SER A 29 10.57 9.79 -2.82
C SER A 29 9.47 10.15 -1.82
N GLN A 30 9.31 9.33 -0.79
CA GLN A 30 8.41 9.50 0.34
C GLN A 30 9.01 8.86 1.59
N ILE A 31 8.43 9.15 2.73
CA ILE A 31 8.83 8.57 4.01
C ILE A 31 7.79 7.54 4.45
N LYS A 32 8.24 6.39 4.96
CA LYS A 32 7.38 5.41 5.64
C LYS A 32 7.82 5.24 7.09
N ILE A 33 6.88 5.34 8.02
CA ILE A 33 7.06 5.05 9.45
C ILE A 33 6.21 3.86 9.86
N ASN A 34 6.49 3.27 11.01
CA ASN A 34 5.69 2.19 11.58
C ASN A 34 5.02 2.71 12.86
N SER A 35 3.74 3.08 12.78
CA SER A 35 2.99 3.63 13.91
C SER A 35 2.27 2.56 14.74
N GLY A 36 2.15 1.34 14.24
CA GLY A 36 1.50 0.21 14.91
C GLY A 36 2.38 -1.03 14.97
N GLY A 37 1.89 -2.07 15.61
CA GLY A 37 2.51 -3.39 15.62
C GLY A 37 2.34 -4.13 14.29
N GLY A 38 3.11 -5.20 14.08
CA GLY A 38 3.16 -5.95 12.83
C GLY A 38 2.86 -7.45 12.99
N VAL A 39 2.38 -8.07 11.92
CA VAL A 39 2.05 -9.51 11.90
C VAL A 39 3.31 -10.38 11.96
N SER A 40 4.31 -10.07 11.13
CA SER A 40 5.50 -10.92 10.96
C SER A 40 6.52 -10.77 12.07
N SER A 41 6.51 -9.68 12.81
CA SER A 41 7.42 -9.39 13.91
C SER A 41 7.05 -10.16 15.19
N SER A 42 8.07 -10.46 16.02
CA SER A 42 7.88 -11.36 17.17
C SER A 42 7.39 -10.68 18.44
N PHE A 43 7.65 -9.36 18.62
CA PHE A 43 7.52 -8.69 19.91
C PHE A 43 6.67 -7.41 19.90
N ASP A 44 5.96 -7.13 18.83
CA ASP A 44 5.07 -6.00 18.69
C ASP A 44 3.63 -6.46 18.45
N PRO A 45 2.79 -6.52 19.46
CA PRO A 45 1.37 -6.82 19.34
C PRO A 45 0.67 -5.81 18.41
N LEU A 46 -0.43 -6.21 17.77
CA LEU A 46 -1.15 -5.37 16.80
C LEU A 46 -1.70 -4.08 17.41
N ASP A 47 -2.00 -4.09 18.71
CA ASP A 47 -2.62 -2.99 19.46
C ASP A 47 -1.65 -1.93 19.99
N VAL A 48 -0.34 -2.08 19.72
CA VAL A 48 0.63 -1.05 20.15
C VAL A 48 0.59 0.17 19.24
N THR A 49 0.88 1.32 19.82
CA THR A 49 1.10 2.58 19.10
C THR A 49 2.53 3.04 19.38
N GLN A 50 3.38 3.10 18.33
CA GLN A 50 4.82 3.20 18.50
C GLN A 50 5.34 4.64 18.58
N PHE A 51 4.82 5.57 17.79
CA PHE A 51 5.26 6.96 17.80
C PHE A 51 4.27 7.86 18.54
N THR A 52 4.76 8.88 19.23
CA THR A 52 3.95 9.99 19.73
C THR A 52 3.45 10.86 18.56
N ILE A 53 2.50 11.76 18.84
CA ILE A 53 2.03 12.74 17.83
C ILE A 53 3.20 13.64 17.39
N GLU A 54 4.00 14.09 18.33
CA GLU A 54 5.12 15.00 18.09
C GLU A 54 6.20 14.36 17.23
N GLU A 55 6.52 13.09 17.46
CA GLU A 55 7.48 12.33 16.65
C GLU A 55 6.97 12.12 15.23
N THR A 56 5.70 11.67 15.10
CA THR A 56 5.05 11.51 13.79
C THR A 56 5.01 12.85 13.05
N LYS A 57 4.65 13.94 13.74
CA LYS A 57 4.62 15.29 13.16
C LYS A 57 6.00 15.75 12.71
N ALA A 58 7.07 15.42 13.42
CA ALA A 58 8.42 15.74 13.00
C ALA A 58 8.80 15.09 11.66
N ALA A 59 8.38 13.83 11.44
CA ALA A 59 8.56 13.18 10.15
C ALA A 59 7.71 13.85 9.05
N VAL A 60 6.44 14.18 9.36
CA VAL A 60 5.52 14.85 8.42
C VAL A 60 6.05 16.24 8.03
N ASP A 61 6.48 17.05 8.99
CA ASP A 61 7.00 18.39 8.72
C ASP A 61 8.28 18.32 7.86
N ALA A 62 9.19 17.39 8.18
CA ALA A 62 10.40 17.20 7.39
C ALA A 62 10.10 16.73 5.95
N ALA A 63 9.11 15.86 5.75
CA ALA A 63 8.67 15.44 4.43
C ALA A 63 8.00 16.59 3.66
N ALA A 64 7.16 17.39 4.33
CA ALA A 64 6.49 18.55 3.74
C ALA A 64 7.50 19.62 3.28
N ASP A 65 8.58 19.88 4.05
CA ASP A 65 9.68 20.75 3.66
C ASP A 65 10.36 20.30 2.34
N TRP A 66 10.24 19.02 2.01
CA TRP A 66 10.75 18.44 0.76
C TRP A 66 9.65 18.26 -0.30
N ASN A 67 8.45 18.77 -0.06
CA ASN A 67 7.28 18.65 -0.92
C ASN A 67 6.91 17.18 -1.21
N THR A 68 6.97 16.33 -0.20
CA THR A 68 6.54 14.92 -0.25
C THR A 68 5.72 14.57 0.98
N TYR A 69 5.34 13.32 1.12
CA TYR A 69 4.40 12.84 2.13
C TYR A 69 4.96 11.73 3.00
N VAL A 70 4.23 11.42 4.07
CA VAL A 70 4.51 10.30 4.95
C VAL A 70 3.41 9.24 4.80
N ALA A 71 3.84 7.98 4.65
CA ALA A 71 3.05 6.77 4.77
C ALA A 71 3.30 6.11 6.13
N THR A 72 2.33 5.34 6.65
CA THR A 72 2.51 4.62 7.91
C THR A 72 1.95 3.21 7.87
N HIS A 73 2.71 2.26 8.42
CA HIS A 73 2.23 0.93 8.76
C HIS A 73 1.39 0.98 10.04
N THR A 74 0.15 0.49 9.98
CA THR A 74 -0.73 0.36 11.14
C THR A 74 -1.92 -0.53 10.84
N PHE A 75 -2.48 -1.22 11.84
CA PHE A 75 -3.69 -2.03 11.71
C PHE A 75 -4.88 -1.45 12.44
N THR A 76 -4.66 -0.74 13.55
CA THR A 76 -5.68 -0.39 14.54
C THR A 76 -6.12 1.08 14.49
N ASP A 77 -7.29 1.35 15.04
CA ASP A 77 -7.88 2.69 15.07
C ASP A 77 -6.99 3.71 15.79
N GLU A 78 -6.47 3.38 16.98
CA GLU A 78 -5.73 4.33 17.80
C GLU A 78 -4.45 4.81 17.09
N ALA A 79 -3.64 3.88 16.61
CA ALA A 79 -2.42 4.19 15.90
C ALA A 79 -2.70 4.98 14.60
N THR A 80 -3.75 4.60 13.86
CA THR A 80 -4.14 5.27 12.62
C THR A 80 -4.66 6.68 12.88
N GLN A 81 -5.55 6.88 13.87
CA GLN A 81 -6.08 8.21 14.22
C GLN A 81 -4.97 9.16 14.67
N ARG A 82 -3.99 8.65 15.44
CA ARG A 82 -2.81 9.41 15.86
C ARG A 82 -1.99 9.85 14.65
N ALA A 83 -1.68 8.91 13.74
CA ALA A 83 -0.91 9.21 12.53
C ALA A 83 -1.63 10.23 11.62
N LEU A 84 -2.94 10.09 11.40
CA LEU A 84 -3.76 11.03 10.64
C LEU A 84 -3.82 12.41 11.30
N SER A 85 -3.84 12.48 12.64
CA SER A 85 -3.83 13.74 13.38
C SER A 85 -2.51 14.48 13.21
N ALA A 86 -1.41 13.76 13.04
CA ALA A 86 -0.09 14.33 12.77
C ALA A 86 0.10 14.73 11.28
N GLY A 87 -0.78 14.29 10.36
CA GLY A 87 -0.73 14.69 8.95
C GLY A 87 -0.21 13.61 7.99
N VAL A 88 -0.19 12.33 8.40
CA VAL A 88 0.11 11.21 7.52
C VAL A 88 -0.96 11.10 6.42
N LEU A 89 -0.55 10.83 5.18
CA LEU A 89 -1.44 10.79 4.01
C LEU A 89 -1.61 9.41 3.36
N SER A 90 -0.85 8.39 3.77
CA SER A 90 -1.07 7.01 3.34
C SER A 90 -1.06 6.07 4.54
N ILE A 91 -2.13 5.32 4.69
CA ILE A 91 -2.30 4.30 5.72
C ILE A 91 -2.09 2.94 5.05
N GLU A 92 -1.01 2.26 5.43
CA GLU A 92 -0.70 0.93 4.93
C GLU A 92 -1.34 -0.13 5.83
N HIS A 93 -1.98 -1.12 5.24
CA HIS A 93 -2.74 -2.20 5.85
C HIS A 93 -4.12 -1.74 6.35
N GLY A 94 -4.23 -1.34 7.61
CA GLY A 94 -5.50 -0.84 8.17
C GLY A 94 -6.62 -1.89 8.29
N ASN A 95 -6.31 -3.18 8.31
CA ASN A 95 -7.30 -4.27 8.24
C ASN A 95 -8.23 -4.38 9.46
N LEU A 96 -7.97 -3.63 10.54
CA LEU A 96 -8.77 -3.64 11.76
C LEU A 96 -9.45 -2.29 12.04
N LEU A 97 -9.59 -1.43 11.03
CA LEU A 97 -10.14 -0.08 11.18
C LEU A 97 -11.66 -0.09 11.28
N GLY A 98 -12.17 0.67 12.25
CA GLY A 98 -13.59 0.98 12.37
C GLY A 98 -14.02 2.12 11.45
N GLU A 99 -15.34 2.26 11.27
CA GLU A 99 -15.94 3.26 10.38
C GLU A 99 -15.52 4.70 10.70
N LYS A 100 -15.39 5.04 11.99
CA LYS A 100 -14.95 6.38 12.42
C LYS A 100 -13.58 6.74 11.84
N THR A 101 -12.63 5.82 11.91
CA THR A 101 -11.27 6.03 11.36
C THR A 101 -11.28 6.08 9.85
N LEU A 102 -12.07 5.24 9.20
CA LEU A 102 -12.24 5.27 7.75
C LEU A 102 -12.83 6.61 7.26
N ARG A 103 -13.81 7.17 7.99
CA ARG A 103 -14.31 8.53 7.71
C ARG A 103 -13.22 9.59 7.88
N MET A 104 -12.38 9.47 8.92
CA MET A 104 -11.26 10.38 9.14
C MET A 104 -10.23 10.30 8.00
N ILE A 105 -9.91 9.11 7.48
CA ILE A 105 -9.05 8.93 6.30
C ILE A 105 -9.63 9.73 5.12
N ARG A 106 -10.92 9.55 4.82
CA ARG A 106 -11.59 10.28 3.74
C ARG A 106 -11.58 11.80 3.94
N GLU A 107 -11.92 12.27 5.14
CA GLU A 107 -11.99 13.70 5.47
C GLU A 107 -10.63 14.39 5.39
N LYS A 108 -9.56 13.68 5.75
CA LYS A 108 -8.18 14.15 5.61
C LYS A 108 -7.64 14.08 4.18
N GLY A 109 -8.38 13.49 3.25
CA GLY A 109 -7.91 13.26 1.88
C GLY A 109 -6.77 12.24 1.80
N ALA A 110 -6.59 11.43 2.84
CA ALA A 110 -5.59 10.38 2.90
C ALA A 110 -6.03 9.14 2.12
N PHE A 111 -5.09 8.25 1.84
CA PHE A 111 -5.29 6.99 1.14
C PHE A 111 -5.22 5.81 2.11
N LEU A 112 -5.96 4.76 1.82
CA LEU A 112 -5.84 3.44 2.43
C LEU A 112 -5.18 2.50 1.43
N SER A 113 -3.93 2.13 1.68
CA SER A 113 -3.16 1.16 0.87
C SER A 113 -3.29 -0.22 1.53
N MET A 114 -4.28 -0.98 1.08
CA MET A 114 -4.71 -2.20 1.75
C MET A 114 -4.46 -3.44 0.90
N GLN A 115 -4.07 -4.53 1.54
CA GLN A 115 -3.86 -5.84 0.94
C GLN A 115 -5.08 -6.73 1.18
N PRO A 116 -5.48 -7.58 0.20
CA PRO A 116 -6.52 -8.58 0.36
C PRO A 116 -6.01 -9.79 1.17
N ILE A 117 -5.65 -9.55 2.45
CA ILE A 117 -5.12 -10.58 3.35
C ILE A 117 -6.28 -11.49 3.79
N LEU A 118 -6.24 -12.74 3.36
CA LEU A 118 -7.22 -13.78 3.65
C LEU A 118 -6.52 -15.04 4.18
N ASP A 119 -7.23 -15.84 4.93
CA ASP A 119 -6.78 -17.19 5.33
C ASP A 119 -7.25 -18.20 4.27
N ASP A 120 -6.58 -18.20 3.13
CA ASP A 120 -6.88 -19.01 1.95
C ASP A 120 -5.61 -19.73 1.43
N GLU A 121 -5.67 -20.31 0.23
CA GLU A 121 -4.55 -21.04 -0.38
C GLU A 121 -3.30 -20.20 -0.66
N ASP A 122 -3.41 -18.88 -0.65
CA ASP A 122 -2.30 -17.95 -0.79
C ASP A 122 -1.95 -17.25 0.53
N ALA A 123 -2.40 -17.81 1.67
CA ALA A 123 -2.08 -17.30 2.99
C ALA A 123 -0.59 -17.40 3.31
N ILE A 124 -0.03 -16.39 3.98
CA ILE A 124 1.34 -16.46 4.49
C ILE A 124 1.40 -17.57 5.54
N SER A 125 2.31 -18.52 5.35
CA SER A 125 2.49 -19.64 6.26
C SER A 125 3.23 -19.22 7.52
N PHE A 126 2.55 -19.25 8.66
CA PHE A 126 3.16 -19.13 9.97
C PHE A 126 2.98 -20.44 10.75
N PRO A 127 3.94 -20.84 11.62
CA PRO A 127 3.80 -22.02 12.44
C PRO A 127 2.50 -22.01 13.26
N GLU A 128 1.80 -23.14 13.27
CA GLU A 128 0.55 -23.27 14.02
C GLU A 128 0.76 -22.95 15.50
N GLY A 129 -0.18 -22.24 16.14
CA GLY A 129 -0.10 -21.79 17.52
C GLY A 129 0.93 -20.68 17.80
N SER A 130 1.70 -20.25 16.79
CA SER A 130 2.65 -19.13 16.96
C SER A 130 1.94 -17.80 17.20
N PHE A 131 2.67 -16.85 17.79
CA PHE A 131 2.16 -15.50 18.00
C PHE A 131 1.84 -14.79 16.66
N SER A 132 2.69 -14.95 15.64
CA SER A 132 2.47 -14.40 14.30
C SER A 132 1.24 -15.01 13.62
N ARG A 133 0.97 -16.32 13.78
CA ARG A 133 -0.25 -16.95 13.23
C ARG A 133 -1.51 -16.37 13.86
N ARG A 134 -1.53 -16.15 15.19
CA ARG A 134 -2.68 -15.53 15.84
C ARG A 134 -2.93 -14.11 15.33
N LYS A 135 -1.89 -13.28 15.24
CA LYS A 135 -2.00 -11.92 14.67
C LYS A 135 -2.48 -11.93 13.22
N TYR A 136 -1.97 -12.89 12.42
CA TYR A 136 -2.40 -13.05 11.03
C TYR A 136 -3.90 -13.35 10.94
N LEU A 137 -4.41 -14.29 11.72
CA LEU A 137 -5.84 -14.63 11.74
C LEU A 137 -6.69 -13.44 12.18
N GLU A 138 -6.28 -12.68 13.20
CA GLU A 138 -6.98 -11.47 13.63
C GLU A 138 -7.07 -10.45 12.49
N VAL A 139 -5.99 -10.22 11.76
CA VAL A 139 -5.97 -9.31 10.60
C VAL A 139 -6.86 -9.82 9.47
N THR A 140 -6.87 -11.13 9.17
CA THR A 140 -7.71 -11.71 8.12
C THR A 140 -9.20 -11.59 8.43
N GLU A 141 -9.59 -11.75 9.71
CA GLU A 141 -10.97 -11.58 10.17
C GLU A 141 -11.49 -10.16 9.93
N GLY A 142 -10.64 -9.14 10.05
CA GLY A 142 -11.00 -7.74 9.84
C GLY A 142 -11.11 -7.33 8.37
N THR A 143 -10.42 -8.02 7.48
CA THR A 143 -10.26 -7.61 6.06
C THR A 143 -11.60 -7.40 5.34
N ASP A 144 -12.55 -8.34 5.47
CA ASP A 144 -13.86 -8.25 4.82
C ASP A 144 -14.65 -7.01 5.26
N LEU A 145 -14.68 -6.75 6.57
CA LEU A 145 -15.42 -5.64 7.14
C LEU A 145 -14.83 -4.30 6.69
N VAL A 146 -13.51 -4.18 6.74
CA VAL A 146 -12.83 -2.93 6.38
C VAL A 146 -13.02 -2.60 4.92
N TYR A 147 -12.84 -3.54 3.98
CA TYR A 147 -13.07 -3.27 2.56
C TYR A 147 -14.51 -2.81 2.27
N ARG A 148 -15.51 -3.50 2.84
CA ARG A 148 -16.93 -3.11 2.66
C ARG A 148 -17.21 -1.73 3.24
N THR A 149 -16.72 -1.45 4.45
CA THR A 149 -16.94 -0.17 5.12
C THR A 149 -16.19 0.96 4.40
N ALA A 150 -14.93 0.76 4.02
CA ALA A 150 -14.15 1.75 3.30
C ALA A 150 -14.77 2.11 1.94
N ARG A 151 -15.28 1.11 1.22
CA ARG A 151 -16.06 1.31 -0.03
C ARG A 151 -17.32 2.14 0.25
N HIS A 152 -18.09 1.79 1.26
CA HIS A 152 -19.33 2.51 1.64
C HIS A 152 -19.05 3.96 2.04
N VAL A 153 -17.99 4.18 2.82
CA VAL A 153 -17.55 5.52 3.25
C VAL A 153 -16.98 6.33 2.09
N GLY A 154 -16.48 5.70 1.03
CA GLY A 154 -15.86 6.36 -0.12
C GLY A 154 -14.40 6.77 0.16
N VAL A 155 -13.65 5.92 0.85
CA VAL A 155 -12.21 6.08 1.04
C VAL A 155 -11.49 5.84 -0.28
N LYS A 156 -10.45 6.61 -0.58
CA LYS A 156 -9.51 6.29 -1.67
C LYS A 156 -8.66 5.09 -1.27
N ILE A 157 -8.95 3.93 -1.89
CA ILE A 157 -8.22 2.69 -1.64
C ILE A 157 -7.21 2.48 -2.75
N VAL A 158 -5.99 2.08 -2.37
CA VAL A 158 -4.91 1.66 -3.26
C VAL A 158 -4.62 0.19 -3.01
N PHE A 159 -4.49 -0.57 -4.08
CA PHE A 159 -4.10 -1.97 -4.02
C PHE A 159 -2.60 -2.11 -3.75
N GLY A 160 -2.25 -2.98 -2.81
CA GLY A 160 -0.90 -3.44 -2.54
C GLY A 160 -0.89 -4.93 -2.25
N THR A 161 0.26 -5.59 -2.31
CA THR A 161 0.39 -7.04 -2.04
C THR A 161 1.16 -7.35 -0.77
N ASP A 162 2.19 -6.57 -0.47
CA ASP A 162 3.10 -6.76 0.68
C ASP A 162 3.72 -8.17 0.78
N THR A 163 4.03 -8.79 -0.37
CA THR A 163 4.53 -10.17 -0.47
C THR A 163 6.06 -10.21 -0.45
N LEU A 164 6.68 -9.61 0.57
CA LEU A 164 8.14 -9.37 0.62
C LEU A 164 8.98 -10.61 0.90
N PHE A 165 8.44 -11.60 1.60
CA PHE A 165 9.23 -12.70 2.16
C PHE A 165 8.96 -14.05 1.51
N ASP A 166 8.08 -14.10 0.51
CA ASP A 166 7.67 -15.30 -0.20
C ASP A 166 7.78 -15.08 -1.71
N PRO A 167 8.81 -15.62 -2.38
CA PRO A 167 8.99 -15.47 -3.84
C PRO A 167 7.86 -16.10 -4.66
N GLU A 168 7.26 -17.18 -4.18
CA GLU A 168 6.15 -17.83 -4.90
C GLU A 168 4.88 -17.00 -4.82
N LEU A 169 4.61 -16.43 -3.66
CA LEU A 169 3.49 -15.52 -3.47
C LEU A 169 3.71 -14.19 -4.23
N ALA A 170 4.95 -13.69 -4.25
CA ALA A 170 5.30 -12.49 -5.01
C ALA A 170 5.07 -12.67 -6.53
N ALA A 171 5.20 -13.88 -7.06
CA ALA A 171 4.86 -14.20 -8.44
C ALA A 171 3.35 -14.19 -8.74
N LYS A 172 2.50 -14.22 -7.70
CA LYS A 172 1.03 -14.28 -7.81
C LYS A 172 0.36 -12.90 -7.62
N GLN A 173 1.02 -11.79 -7.89
CA GLN A 173 0.46 -10.44 -7.67
C GLN A 173 -0.86 -10.21 -8.42
N GLY A 174 -0.98 -10.70 -9.65
CA GLY A 174 -2.23 -10.65 -10.41
C GLY A 174 -3.38 -11.40 -9.73
N LYS A 175 -3.09 -12.57 -9.14
CA LYS A 175 -4.07 -13.34 -8.37
C LYS A 175 -4.52 -12.58 -7.11
N GLN A 176 -3.60 -11.88 -6.43
CA GLN A 176 -3.96 -11.02 -5.31
C GLN A 176 -4.85 -9.86 -5.74
N LEU A 177 -4.60 -9.26 -6.92
CA LEU A 177 -5.46 -8.22 -7.47
C LEU A 177 -6.87 -8.78 -7.79
N ALA A 178 -6.96 -9.97 -8.38
CA ALA A 178 -8.23 -10.61 -8.71
C ALA A 178 -9.11 -10.87 -7.47
N LYS A 179 -8.52 -11.14 -6.28
CA LYS A 179 -9.25 -11.27 -5.02
C LYS A 179 -10.09 -10.04 -4.66
N LEU A 180 -9.75 -8.85 -5.17
CA LEU A 180 -10.56 -7.65 -4.95
C LEU A 180 -11.96 -7.76 -5.55
N GLY A 181 -12.20 -8.65 -6.52
CA GLY A 181 -13.52 -8.98 -7.04
C GLY A 181 -14.54 -9.46 -5.98
N ARG A 182 -14.05 -9.88 -4.80
CA ARG A 182 -14.90 -10.21 -3.64
C ARG A 182 -15.65 -8.99 -3.08
N TRP A 183 -15.10 -7.78 -3.21
CA TRP A 183 -15.64 -6.56 -2.59
C TRP A 183 -15.95 -5.45 -3.58
N PHE A 184 -15.34 -5.48 -4.76
CA PHE A 184 -15.37 -4.41 -5.74
C PHE A 184 -15.77 -4.93 -7.12
N THR A 185 -16.34 -4.06 -7.94
CA THR A 185 -16.45 -4.32 -9.37
C THR A 185 -15.08 -4.37 -10.03
N PRO A 186 -14.92 -5.06 -11.16
CA PRO A 186 -13.63 -5.09 -11.87
C PRO A 186 -13.05 -3.69 -12.14
N VAL A 187 -13.89 -2.72 -12.51
CA VAL A 187 -13.46 -1.34 -12.74
C VAL A 187 -12.90 -0.70 -11.46
N GLU A 188 -13.57 -0.88 -10.32
CA GLU A 188 -13.08 -0.35 -9.03
C GLU A 188 -11.76 -1.00 -8.63
N ALA A 189 -11.63 -2.33 -8.78
CA ALA A 189 -10.39 -3.06 -8.47
C ALA A 189 -9.22 -2.61 -9.36
N LEU A 190 -9.43 -2.52 -10.66
CA LEU A 190 -8.39 -2.07 -11.60
C LEU A 190 -7.96 -0.63 -11.33
N ARG A 191 -8.89 0.27 -10.98
CA ARG A 191 -8.55 1.65 -10.60
C ARG A 191 -7.68 1.72 -9.35
N GLN A 192 -7.92 0.86 -8.35
CA GLN A 192 -7.09 0.81 -7.15
C GLN A 192 -5.63 0.45 -7.47
N ALA A 193 -5.40 -0.43 -8.44
CA ALA A 193 -4.07 -0.84 -8.87
C ALA A 193 -3.43 0.10 -9.92
N THR A 194 -4.17 1.04 -10.48
CA THR A 194 -3.71 1.92 -11.58
C THR A 194 -3.88 3.40 -11.24
N SER A 195 -4.98 4.02 -11.65
CA SER A 195 -5.15 5.47 -11.55
C SER A 195 -5.14 6.00 -10.11
N THR A 196 -5.77 5.29 -9.16
CA THR A 196 -5.76 5.69 -7.74
C THR A 196 -4.38 5.54 -7.12
N ALA A 197 -3.63 4.48 -7.50
CA ALA A 197 -2.23 4.33 -7.11
C ALA A 197 -1.36 5.46 -7.69
N GLY A 198 -1.60 5.84 -8.95
CA GLY A 198 -0.94 6.98 -9.58
C GLY A 198 -1.20 8.30 -8.84
N GLU A 199 -2.44 8.53 -8.35
CA GLU A 199 -2.77 9.70 -7.52
C GLU A 199 -2.00 9.72 -6.20
N LEU A 200 -1.86 8.56 -5.52
CA LEU A 200 -1.05 8.46 -4.30
C LEU A 200 0.41 8.79 -4.57
N LEU A 201 1.01 8.18 -5.59
CA LEU A 201 2.42 8.40 -5.93
C LEU A 201 2.70 9.84 -6.33
N ALA A 202 1.74 10.53 -6.94
CA ALA A 202 1.86 11.95 -7.28
C ALA A 202 2.01 12.88 -6.06
N LEU A 203 1.64 12.44 -4.85
CA LEU A 203 1.89 13.19 -3.61
C LEU A 203 3.37 13.39 -3.30
N SER A 204 4.26 12.60 -3.92
CA SER A 204 5.71 12.81 -3.83
C SER A 204 6.17 14.10 -4.54
N GLY A 205 5.30 14.77 -5.29
CA GLY A 205 5.58 16.04 -5.95
C GLY A 205 6.89 15.97 -6.74
N PRO A 206 7.83 16.93 -6.54
CA PRO A 206 9.11 16.95 -7.25
C PRO A 206 10.09 15.84 -6.80
N ARG A 207 9.73 15.03 -5.82
CA ARG A 207 10.50 13.84 -5.40
C ARG A 207 10.01 12.57 -6.11
N ASN A 208 8.90 12.64 -6.85
CA ASN A 208 8.42 11.52 -7.66
C ASN A 208 9.46 11.17 -8.75
N PRO A 209 9.88 9.91 -8.88
CA PRO A 209 10.78 9.50 -9.96
C PRO A 209 10.13 9.53 -11.35
N TYR A 210 8.81 9.68 -11.42
CA TYR A 210 8.01 9.70 -12.66
C TYR A 210 7.47 11.12 -12.91
N LEU A 211 8.34 12.04 -13.36
CA LEU A 211 8.00 13.46 -13.53
C LEU A 211 7.48 13.83 -14.92
N ASP A 212 7.69 12.96 -15.93
CA ASP A 212 7.39 13.28 -17.32
C ASP A 212 5.91 13.10 -17.70
N GLY A 213 5.13 12.46 -16.84
CA GLY A 213 3.71 12.25 -17.08
C GLY A 213 2.98 11.53 -15.95
N PRO A 214 1.65 11.43 -16.03
CA PRO A 214 0.87 10.69 -15.05
C PRO A 214 1.03 9.18 -15.20
N LEU A 215 0.90 8.46 -14.08
CA LEU A 215 0.88 7.01 -14.02
C LEU A 215 -0.55 6.47 -13.96
N GLY A 216 -0.71 5.20 -14.39
CA GLY A 216 -1.95 4.43 -14.20
C GLY A 216 -3.14 4.88 -15.03
N VAL A 217 -2.92 5.65 -16.08
CA VAL A 217 -3.96 6.14 -17.01
C VAL A 217 -3.51 6.02 -18.46
N ILE A 218 -4.46 5.76 -19.37
CA ILE A 218 -4.22 5.76 -20.81
C ILE A 218 -4.69 7.09 -21.36
N ARG A 219 -3.76 8.00 -21.57
CA ARG A 219 -3.99 9.31 -22.21
C ARG A 219 -2.68 9.85 -22.79
N GLU A 220 -2.80 10.81 -23.71
CA GLU A 220 -1.64 11.52 -24.24
C GLU A 220 -0.79 12.15 -23.12
N GLY A 221 0.52 12.00 -23.20
CA GLY A 221 1.48 12.47 -22.21
C GLY A 221 1.61 11.60 -20.94
N ALA A 222 0.88 10.48 -20.83
CA ALA A 222 1.09 9.53 -19.76
C ALA A 222 2.28 8.60 -20.03
N TYR A 223 2.85 8.01 -18.98
CA TYR A 223 3.81 6.92 -19.15
C TYR A 223 3.18 5.77 -19.91
N ALA A 224 3.92 5.21 -20.86
CA ALA A 224 3.48 4.07 -21.66
C ALA A 224 3.70 2.76 -20.91
N ASP A 225 3.05 2.63 -19.75
CA ASP A 225 2.94 1.41 -18.95
C ASP A 225 1.61 0.74 -19.31
N VAL A 226 1.64 -0.26 -20.20
CA VAL A 226 0.43 -0.84 -20.79
C VAL A 226 0.45 -2.34 -20.70
N LEU A 227 -0.66 -2.91 -20.29
CA LEU A 227 -0.98 -4.33 -20.37
C LEU A 227 -2.11 -4.54 -21.38
N LEU A 228 -1.89 -5.41 -22.36
CA LEU A 228 -2.96 -5.89 -23.22
C LEU A 228 -3.35 -7.30 -22.76
N VAL A 229 -4.59 -7.43 -22.31
CA VAL A 229 -5.13 -8.68 -21.77
C VAL A 229 -5.95 -9.35 -22.86
N ASP A 230 -5.79 -10.65 -23.05
CA ASP A 230 -6.65 -11.45 -23.91
C ASP A 230 -7.98 -11.69 -23.17
N GLY A 231 -9.03 -11.05 -23.69
CA GLY A 231 -10.36 -10.99 -23.05
C GLY A 231 -10.66 -9.61 -22.44
N ASN A 232 -11.78 -9.53 -21.73
CA ASN A 232 -12.27 -8.27 -21.14
C ASN A 232 -12.16 -8.29 -19.60
N PRO A 233 -11.10 -7.69 -18.99
CA PRO A 233 -10.93 -7.68 -17.54
C PRO A 233 -11.97 -6.81 -16.81
N LEU A 234 -12.81 -6.06 -17.51
CA LEU A 234 -13.94 -5.33 -16.93
C LEU A 234 -15.17 -6.23 -16.71
N GLU A 235 -15.21 -7.37 -17.36
CA GLU A 235 -16.24 -8.40 -17.18
C GLU A 235 -15.74 -9.53 -16.27
N ASP A 236 -14.47 -9.92 -16.44
CA ASP A 236 -13.82 -11.00 -15.70
C ASP A 236 -12.45 -10.53 -15.17
N LEU A 237 -12.41 -10.20 -13.88
CA LEU A 237 -11.18 -9.76 -13.23
C LEU A 237 -10.14 -10.88 -13.09
N ASP A 238 -10.54 -12.15 -13.13
CA ASP A 238 -9.59 -13.27 -13.00
C ASP A 238 -8.65 -13.37 -14.21
N LEU A 239 -8.98 -12.73 -15.33
CA LEU A 239 -8.06 -12.63 -16.46
C LEU A 239 -6.71 -11.99 -16.12
N VAL A 240 -6.65 -11.10 -15.12
CA VAL A 240 -5.39 -10.50 -14.68
C VAL A 240 -4.60 -11.38 -13.70
N ALA A 241 -5.20 -12.49 -13.23
CA ALA A 241 -4.55 -13.41 -12.30
C ALA A 241 -3.47 -14.26 -12.98
N ASP A 242 -3.67 -14.60 -14.25
CA ASP A 242 -2.75 -15.45 -15.01
C ASP A 242 -1.90 -14.61 -15.98
N PRO A 243 -0.57 -14.57 -15.81
CA PRO A 243 0.34 -13.89 -16.74
C PRO A 243 0.27 -14.41 -18.18
N ALA A 244 -0.28 -15.60 -18.44
CA ALA A 244 -0.49 -16.14 -19.78
C ALA A 244 -1.48 -15.29 -20.58
N ASN A 245 -2.46 -14.69 -19.93
CA ASN A 245 -3.47 -13.84 -20.58
C ASN A 245 -2.94 -12.47 -21.02
N PHE A 246 -1.72 -12.08 -20.63
CA PHE A 246 -1.14 -10.83 -21.13
C PHE A 246 -0.54 -11.04 -22.52
N ALA A 247 -1.23 -10.59 -23.56
CA ALA A 247 -0.75 -10.61 -24.94
C ALA A 247 0.39 -9.60 -25.17
N LEU A 248 0.40 -8.47 -24.43
CA LEU A 248 1.47 -7.48 -24.45
C LEU A 248 1.72 -6.95 -23.04
N ILE A 249 3.00 -6.80 -22.69
CA ILE A 249 3.48 -6.10 -21.50
C ILE A 249 4.45 -5.02 -21.94
N MET A 250 4.12 -3.77 -21.67
CA MET A 250 4.94 -2.61 -21.95
C MET A 250 5.18 -1.80 -20.68
N LYS A 251 6.41 -1.36 -20.46
CA LYS A 251 6.78 -0.44 -19.38
C LYS A 251 7.64 0.67 -19.97
N ASP A 252 7.24 1.91 -19.71
CA ASP A 252 7.93 3.13 -20.19
C ASP A 252 8.23 3.07 -21.71
N GLY A 253 7.22 2.63 -22.50
CA GLY A 253 7.34 2.45 -23.94
C GLY A 253 8.17 1.25 -24.39
N LYS A 254 8.86 0.55 -23.48
CA LYS A 254 9.62 -0.66 -23.80
C LYS A 254 8.74 -1.90 -23.68
N ILE A 255 8.70 -2.69 -24.75
CA ILE A 255 7.95 -3.95 -24.79
C ILE A 255 8.78 -5.07 -24.15
N TYR A 256 8.20 -5.75 -23.15
CA TYR A 256 8.79 -6.89 -22.45
C TYR A 256 8.18 -8.23 -22.86
N LYS A 257 6.90 -8.23 -23.27
CA LYS A 257 6.20 -9.39 -23.81
C LYS A 257 5.37 -8.93 -25.01
N ASN A 258 5.41 -9.68 -26.10
CA ASN A 258 4.56 -9.44 -27.26
C ASN A 258 4.20 -10.75 -27.95
N LEU A 259 2.95 -11.16 -27.84
CA LEU A 259 2.38 -12.33 -28.50
C LEU A 259 1.55 -11.96 -29.74
N LEU A 260 1.50 -10.67 -30.11
CA LEU A 260 0.72 -10.19 -31.25
C LEU A 260 1.48 -10.33 -32.59
N GLN A 261 2.78 -10.58 -32.52
CA GLN A 261 3.62 -10.80 -33.70
C GLN A 261 3.69 -12.31 -33.93
N SER A 262 2.86 -12.80 -34.84
CA SER A 262 2.99 -14.10 -35.52
C SER A 262 3.38 -13.87 -36.95
#